data_7cc4b1e2ce61f4ba1be0eea144b6fa38
#
_entry.id   7cc4b1e2ce61f4ba1be0eea144b6fa38
#
_cell.length_a   1.000
_cell.length_b   1.000
_cell.length_c   1.000
_cell.angle_alpha   90.00
_cell.angle_beta   90.00
_cell.angle_gamma   90.00
#
_symmetry.space_group_name_H-M   'P 1'
#
loop_
_entity.id
_entity.type
_entity.pdbx_description
1 polymer ?
#
loop_
_entity_poly.entity_id
_entity_poly.type
_entity_poly.pdbx_seq_one_letter_code
_entity_poly.pdbx_strand_id
1 'polypeptide(L)'
;MKWISASIKVFILSTCFLSVGTSTAFAVNEMGEVRVDGSSTVFPIIEAVAEEYTKVHPNVKISISVSGTGGGFNRFSKGEVDINNASRVMKQVEENEMKRNSIQFTPFEVAYDGLTIVVNRQNTWVDNITVDELRLLWSEDGNEKRWSQINSSWPREQVKFYAPGVDSGTYDYFQNVILQNNRIVKKVSLSEDDQVIMQGVMNDKNAIAFVGYAYYMANRDKVRAIKVDGVLPTKDTIQSGKYKPLSRSLFAYVNDASIRNKMNVANYVEFMIQHVGNLAEEVGYVKLPKEKYNEQLRMLTEIKR
;
A
#
# COMPACT_ATOMS: atom_id res chain seq x y z
N MET A 1 -104.65 3.47 -8.06
CA MET A 1 -104.47 2.04 -7.68
C MET A 1 -103.80 1.26 -8.77
N LYS A 2 -102.58 0.88 -8.66
CA LYS A 2 -101.97 -0.35 -9.10
C LYS A 2 -100.49 -0.24 -8.84
N TRP A 3 -99.96 -1.11 -8.05
CA TRP A 3 -98.60 -1.25 -7.65
C TRP A 3 -97.86 -1.99 -8.75
N ILE A 4 -96.69 -1.49 -9.14
CA ILE A 4 -95.73 -2.20 -10.00
C ILE A 4 -94.41 -2.36 -9.23
N SER A 5 -94.13 -3.60 -8.87
CA SER A 5 -92.92 -4.01 -8.20
C SER A 5 -91.77 -4.07 -9.21
N ALA A 6 -90.69 -3.34 -8.99
CA ALA A 6 -89.47 -3.43 -9.80
C ALA A 6 -88.45 -4.26 -9.00
N SER A 7 -88.07 -5.41 -9.57
CA SER A 7 -86.99 -6.29 -9.08
C SER A 7 -85.64 -5.73 -9.41
N ILE A 8 -84.84 -5.37 -8.41
CA ILE A 8 -83.44 -4.94 -8.58
C ILE A 8 -82.56 -6.18 -8.59
N LYS A 9 -81.93 -6.46 -9.76
CA LYS A 9 -80.91 -7.47 -9.84
C LYS A 9 -79.55 -6.83 -9.39
N VAL A 10 -79.02 -7.30 -8.27
CA VAL A 10 -77.70 -6.93 -7.80
C VAL A 10 -76.66 -7.72 -8.60
N PHE A 11 -75.83 -6.99 -9.34
CA PHE A 11 -74.65 -7.53 -10.02
C PHE A 11 -73.47 -7.39 -9.06
N ILE A 12 -73.00 -8.52 -8.51
CA ILE A 12 -71.78 -8.54 -7.67
C ILE A 12 -70.57 -8.57 -8.64
N LEU A 13 -69.89 -7.44 -8.79
CA LEU A 13 -68.63 -7.34 -9.51
C LEU A 13 -67.51 -7.73 -8.57
N SER A 14 -66.95 -8.93 -8.72
CA SER A 14 -65.81 -9.40 -7.99
C SER A 14 -64.53 -8.74 -8.54
N THR A 15 -64.05 -7.71 -7.86
CA THR A 15 -62.75 -7.08 -8.15
C THR A 15 -61.65 -7.89 -7.48
N CYS A 16 -60.90 -8.68 -8.26
CA CYS A 16 -59.62 -9.25 -7.87
C CYS A 16 -58.58 -8.13 -7.71
N PHE A 17 -58.26 -7.79 -6.47
CA PHE A 17 -57.07 -6.96 -6.19
C PHE A 17 -55.82 -7.82 -6.35
N LEU A 18 -55.09 -7.66 -7.48
CA LEU A 18 -53.71 -8.09 -7.60
C LEU A 18 -52.87 -7.12 -6.72
N SER A 19 -52.49 -7.55 -5.53
CA SER A 19 -51.45 -6.90 -4.75
C SER A 19 -50.10 -7.13 -5.41
N VAL A 20 -49.67 -6.18 -6.21
CA VAL A 20 -48.26 -6.10 -6.65
C VAL A 20 -47.45 -5.74 -5.40
N GLY A 21 -46.84 -6.74 -4.78
CA GLY A 21 -45.88 -6.55 -3.73
C GLY A 21 -44.65 -5.86 -4.31
N THR A 22 -44.54 -4.54 -4.19
CA THR A 22 -43.32 -3.82 -4.40
C THR A 22 -42.38 -4.21 -3.25
N SER A 23 -41.43 -5.12 -3.56
CA SER A 23 -40.27 -5.34 -2.69
C SER A 23 -39.46 -4.05 -2.69
N THR A 24 -39.74 -3.18 -1.71
CA THR A 24 -38.81 -2.10 -1.39
C THR A 24 -37.55 -2.77 -0.83
N ALA A 25 -36.53 -2.90 -1.68
CA ALA A 25 -35.18 -3.13 -1.19
C ALA A 25 -34.86 -1.95 -0.28
N PHE A 26 -34.93 -2.16 1.04
CA PHE A 26 -34.35 -1.23 2.00
C PHE A 26 -32.86 -1.17 1.67
N ALA A 27 -32.41 -0.08 1.05
CA ALA A 27 -31.00 0.29 1.06
C ALA A 27 -30.63 0.42 2.55
N VAL A 28 -29.92 -0.59 3.07
CA VAL A 28 -29.33 -0.50 4.40
C VAL A 28 -28.41 0.72 4.33
N ASN A 29 -28.79 1.76 5.06
CA ASN A 29 -28.02 2.99 5.13
C ASN A 29 -26.77 2.64 5.96
N GLU A 30 -25.72 2.17 5.27
CA GLU A 30 -24.43 1.80 5.87
C GLU A 30 -23.71 3.07 6.36
N MET A 31 -24.21 3.65 7.45
CA MET A 31 -23.45 4.67 8.17
C MET A 31 -22.35 3.97 8.99
N GLY A 32 -21.09 4.20 8.67
CA GLY A 32 -20.00 3.59 9.39
C GLY A 32 -18.66 4.22 9.05
N GLU A 33 -17.66 3.92 9.85
CA GLU A 33 -16.29 4.37 9.65
C GLU A 33 -15.38 3.16 9.52
N VAL A 34 -14.45 3.20 8.55
CA VAL A 34 -13.30 2.30 8.42
C VAL A 34 -12.06 3.11 8.78
N ARG A 35 -11.34 2.67 9.80
CA ARG A 35 -10.14 3.35 10.28
C ARG A 35 -8.90 2.61 9.80
N VAL A 36 -8.08 3.32 9.04
CA VAL A 36 -6.85 2.80 8.42
C VAL A 36 -5.67 3.62 8.92
N ASP A 37 -4.54 2.97 9.17
CA ASP A 37 -3.29 3.63 9.48
C ASP A 37 -2.10 2.85 8.91
N GLY A 38 -0.90 3.40 8.98
CA GLY A 38 0.34 2.68 8.72
C GLY A 38 1.24 3.32 7.68
N SER A 39 1.75 2.49 6.78
CA SER A 39 2.84 2.80 5.85
C SER A 39 2.53 3.93 4.87
N SER A 40 3.41 4.93 4.80
CA SER A 40 3.42 5.97 3.75
C SER A 40 3.61 5.38 2.35
N THR A 41 4.39 4.30 2.23
CA THR A 41 4.57 3.59 0.94
C THR A 41 3.27 2.99 0.42
N VAL A 42 2.39 2.48 1.29
CA VAL A 42 1.12 1.85 0.90
C VAL A 42 0.01 2.89 0.72
N PHE A 43 0.17 4.06 1.33
CA PHE A 43 -0.83 5.13 1.35
C PHE A 43 -1.41 5.47 -0.04
N PRO A 44 -0.62 5.70 -1.12
CA PRO A 44 -1.18 6.06 -2.42
C PRO A 44 -2.12 4.97 -3.00
N ILE A 45 -1.84 3.70 -2.72
CA ILE A 45 -2.68 2.58 -3.15
C ILE A 45 -4.01 2.62 -2.42
N ILE A 46 -3.96 2.75 -1.09
CA ILE A 46 -5.16 2.70 -0.24
C ILE A 46 -6.00 3.98 -0.39
N GLU A 47 -5.37 5.12 -0.64
CA GLU A 47 -6.07 6.37 -1.00
C GLU A 47 -6.88 6.18 -2.28
N ALA A 48 -6.28 5.63 -3.35
CA ALA A 48 -7.00 5.33 -4.60
C ALA A 48 -8.16 4.34 -4.38
N VAL A 49 -7.97 3.31 -3.54
CA VAL A 49 -9.05 2.37 -3.18
C VAL A 49 -10.17 3.09 -2.43
N ALA A 50 -9.84 3.96 -1.47
CA ALA A 50 -10.82 4.69 -0.67
C ALA A 50 -11.62 5.68 -1.52
N GLU A 51 -10.97 6.38 -2.46
CA GLU A 51 -11.63 7.27 -3.41
C GLU A 51 -12.65 6.53 -4.27
N GLU A 52 -12.25 5.39 -4.88
CA GLU A 52 -13.15 4.58 -5.70
C GLU A 52 -14.29 3.96 -4.87
N TYR A 53 -13.99 3.47 -3.66
CA TYR A 53 -15.00 2.93 -2.76
C TYR A 53 -16.06 3.98 -2.37
N THR A 54 -15.63 5.20 -2.05
CA THR A 54 -16.53 6.28 -1.61
C THR A 54 -17.49 6.73 -2.72
N LYS A 55 -17.11 6.58 -4.00
CA LYS A 55 -18.01 6.88 -5.14
C LYS A 55 -19.26 5.97 -5.16
N VAL A 56 -19.10 4.71 -4.74
CA VAL A 56 -20.19 3.71 -4.72
C VAL A 56 -20.81 3.52 -3.34
N HIS A 57 -20.11 3.95 -2.27
CA HIS A 57 -20.56 3.89 -0.87
C HIS A 57 -20.39 5.24 -0.17
N PRO A 58 -21.11 6.31 -0.59
CA PRO A 58 -20.88 7.68 -0.11
C PRO A 58 -21.21 7.90 1.38
N ASN A 59 -21.90 6.98 2.02
CA ASN A 59 -22.27 7.06 3.44
C ASN A 59 -21.25 6.38 4.38
N VAL A 60 -20.21 5.74 3.82
CA VAL A 60 -19.14 5.12 4.60
C VAL A 60 -17.93 6.05 4.62
N LYS A 61 -17.51 6.45 5.81
CA LYS A 61 -16.31 7.27 5.99
C LYS A 61 -15.08 6.39 6.04
N ILE A 62 -14.10 6.64 5.18
CA ILE A 62 -12.77 6.02 5.25
C ILE A 62 -11.81 7.03 5.83
N SER A 63 -11.28 6.75 7.03
CA SER A 63 -10.30 7.62 7.69
C SER A 63 -8.92 6.98 7.59
N ILE A 64 -8.00 7.62 6.87
CA ILE A 64 -6.65 7.14 6.66
C ILE A 64 -5.66 8.04 7.38
N SER A 65 -4.78 7.44 8.18
CA SER A 65 -3.65 8.10 8.83
C SER A 65 -2.34 7.47 8.34
N VAL A 66 -1.24 8.20 8.47
CA VAL A 66 0.08 7.74 8.03
C VAL A 66 1.07 7.90 9.19
N SER A 67 1.15 6.87 10.05
CA SER A 67 2.08 6.84 11.18
C SER A 67 3.30 5.93 10.95
N GLY A 68 3.51 5.50 9.70
CA GLY A 68 4.51 4.50 9.33
C GLY A 68 4.08 3.07 9.69
N THR A 69 4.75 2.06 9.11
CA THR A 69 4.43 0.64 9.34
C THR A 69 4.43 0.25 10.82
N GLY A 70 5.44 0.70 11.57
CA GLY A 70 5.58 0.39 13.00
C GLY A 70 4.57 1.14 13.87
N GLY A 71 4.35 2.42 13.59
CA GLY A 71 3.35 3.24 14.27
C GLY A 71 1.94 2.66 14.09
N GLY A 72 1.61 2.27 12.85
CA GLY A 72 0.36 1.60 12.54
C GLY A 72 0.18 0.28 13.28
N PHE A 73 1.20 -0.59 13.36
CA PHE A 73 1.13 -1.81 14.17
C PHE A 73 0.90 -1.53 15.66
N ASN A 74 1.49 -0.48 16.20
CA ASN A 74 1.26 -0.08 17.59
C ASN A 74 -0.21 0.29 17.84
N ARG A 75 -0.83 1.08 16.97
CA ARG A 75 -2.25 1.44 17.07
C ARG A 75 -3.18 0.26 16.78
N PHE A 76 -2.81 -0.57 15.80
CA PHE A 76 -3.55 -1.77 15.43
C PHE A 76 -3.60 -2.78 16.58
N SER A 77 -2.49 -2.99 17.29
CA SER A 77 -2.43 -3.88 18.45
C SER A 77 -3.34 -3.45 19.61
N LYS A 78 -3.71 -2.16 19.68
CA LYS A 78 -4.66 -1.61 20.67
C LYS A 78 -6.11 -1.60 20.18
N GLY A 79 -6.38 -2.06 18.95
CA GLY A 79 -7.70 -2.01 18.33
C GLY A 79 -8.16 -0.58 17.97
N GLU A 80 -7.26 0.40 17.91
CA GLU A 80 -7.58 1.78 17.56
C GLU A 80 -7.93 1.94 16.08
N VAL A 81 -7.42 1.05 15.23
CA VAL A 81 -7.68 1.02 13.79
C VAL A 81 -8.13 -0.37 13.34
N ASP A 82 -8.89 -0.43 12.26
CA ASP A 82 -9.42 -1.66 11.68
C ASP A 82 -8.42 -2.33 10.72
N ILE A 83 -7.59 -1.49 10.08
CA ILE A 83 -6.61 -1.91 9.08
C ILE A 83 -5.28 -1.21 9.36
N ASN A 84 -4.19 -1.97 9.33
CA ASN A 84 -2.83 -1.43 9.31
C ASN A 84 -2.16 -1.73 7.97
N ASN A 85 -1.78 -0.70 7.25
CA ASN A 85 -0.97 -0.80 6.04
C ASN A 85 0.50 -1.03 6.39
N ALA A 86 1.14 -1.98 5.75
CA ALA A 86 2.52 -2.33 6.04
C ALA A 86 3.35 -2.56 4.77
N SER A 87 4.54 -2.00 4.74
CA SER A 87 5.51 -2.16 3.65
C SER A 87 6.56 -3.24 3.93
N ARG A 88 6.31 -4.06 4.94
CA ARG A 88 7.05 -5.26 5.34
C ARG A 88 6.16 -6.22 6.10
N VAL A 89 6.62 -7.46 6.24
CA VAL A 89 5.98 -8.40 7.17
C VAL A 89 6.06 -7.91 8.62
N MET A 90 5.08 -8.33 9.42
CA MET A 90 5.03 -8.06 10.85
C MET A 90 6.28 -8.65 11.54
N LYS A 91 6.89 -7.89 12.44
CA LYS A 91 8.02 -8.36 13.26
C LYS A 91 7.50 -9.23 14.41
N GLN A 92 8.34 -10.14 14.92
CA GLN A 92 7.96 -11.02 16.03
C GLN A 92 7.51 -10.24 17.28
N VAL A 93 8.13 -9.09 17.55
CA VAL A 93 7.73 -8.23 18.68
C VAL A 93 6.31 -7.67 18.49
N GLU A 94 5.96 -7.28 17.28
CA GLU A 94 4.62 -6.78 16.93
C GLU A 94 3.57 -7.91 17.02
N GLU A 95 3.92 -9.11 16.53
CA GLU A 95 3.05 -10.29 16.66
C GLU A 95 2.79 -10.67 18.14
N ASN A 96 3.80 -10.56 18.98
CA ASN A 96 3.64 -10.78 20.42
C ASN A 96 2.71 -9.76 21.07
N GLU A 97 2.72 -8.49 20.60
CA GLU A 97 1.74 -7.48 21.05
C GLU A 97 0.31 -7.83 20.62
N MET A 98 0.11 -8.30 19.37
CA MET A 98 -1.20 -8.77 18.92
C MET A 98 -1.73 -9.89 19.82
N LYS A 99 -0.88 -10.89 20.13
CA LYS A 99 -1.25 -12.00 21.02
C LYS A 99 -1.61 -11.52 22.42
N ARG A 100 -0.81 -10.61 23.01
CA ARG A 100 -1.08 -10.04 24.36
C ARG A 100 -2.44 -9.33 24.42
N ASN A 101 -2.80 -8.63 23.36
CA ASN A 101 -4.05 -7.87 23.28
C ASN A 101 -5.21 -8.69 22.67
N SER A 102 -5.02 -9.99 22.41
CA SER A 102 -6.03 -10.87 21.80
C SER A 102 -6.53 -10.37 20.43
N ILE A 103 -5.68 -9.67 19.67
CA ILE A 103 -5.99 -9.22 18.31
C ILE A 103 -5.66 -10.36 17.34
N GLN A 104 -6.70 -10.92 16.72
CA GLN A 104 -6.57 -11.78 15.55
C GLN A 104 -6.60 -10.93 14.29
N PHE A 105 -5.79 -11.30 13.32
CA PHE A 105 -5.62 -10.51 12.09
C PHE A 105 -5.30 -11.40 10.90
N THR A 106 -5.68 -10.90 9.73
CA THR A 106 -5.32 -11.51 8.44
C THR A 106 -4.52 -10.51 7.60
N PRO A 107 -3.32 -10.88 7.12
CA PRO A 107 -2.57 -10.09 6.17
C PRO A 107 -3.11 -10.32 4.74
N PHE A 108 -3.50 -9.26 4.06
CA PHE A 108 -3.79 -9.27 2.63
C PHE A 108 -2.65 -8.58 1.88
N GLU A 109 -2.03 -9.27 0.92
CA GLU A 109 -1.08 -8.62 0.02
C GLU A 109 -1.84 -7.70 -0.94
N VAL A 110 -1.41 -6.44 -1.07
CA VAL A 110 -2.08 -5.47 -1.94
C VAL A 110 -1.34 -5.25 -3.26
N ALA A 111 -0.01 -5.22 -3.21
CA ALA A 111 0.85 -5.03 -4.39
C ALA A 111 2.29 -5.47 -4.08
N TYR A 112 3.14 -5.45 -5.11
CA TYR A 112 4.59 -5.45 -4.95
C TYR A 112 5.16 -4.04 -5.12
N ASP A 113 6.20 -3.74 -4.35
CA ASP A 113 7.04 -2.57 -4.49
C ASP A 113 8.49 -2.99 -4.75
N GLY A 114 9.24 -2.14 -5.44
CA GLY A 114 10.67 -2.26 -5.62
C GLY A 114 11.36 -1.05 -5.01
N LEU A 115 12.32 -1.28 -4.12
CA LEU A 115 13.19 -0.22 -3.64
C LEU A 115 14.21 0.10 -4.75
N THR A 116 14.09 1.25 -5.35
CA THR A 116 14.88 1.65 -6.52
C THR A 116 16.02 2.55 -6.11
N ILE A 117 17.24 2.18 -6.50
CA ILE A 117 18.41 3.04 -6.35
C ILE A 117 18.48 3.97 -7.56
N VAL A 118 18.45 5.27 -7.29
CA VAL A 118 18.44 6.30 -8.33
C VAL A 118 19.61 7.24 -8.22
N VAL A 119 20.08 7.69 -9.38
CA VAL A 119 21.13 8.70 -9.52
C VAL A 119 20.69 9.79 -10.51
N ASN A 120 21.38 10.92 -10.49
CA ASN A 120 21.16 11.97 -11.48
C ASN A 120 21.40 11.46 -12.91
N ARG A 121 20.69 11.97 -13.90
CA ARG A 121 20.88 11.56 -15.31
C ARG A 121 22.27 11.83 -15.84
N GLN A 122 22.96 12.87 -15.33
CA GLN A 122 24.35 13.19 -15.69
C GLN A 122 25.38 12.29 -15.02
N ASN A 123 24.98 11.46 -14.05
CA ASN A 123 25.81 10.42 -13.47
C ASN A 123 25.87 9.25 -14.46
N THR A 124 26.92 9.23 -15.29
CA THR A 124 27.10 8.20 -16.35
C THR A 124 28.07 7.10 -15.94
N TRP A 125 28.68 7.19 -14.75
CA TRP A 125 29.73 6.25 -14.32
C TRP A 125 29.16 5.08 -13.49
N VAL A 126 28.04 5.24 -12.80
CA VAL A 126 27.42 4.14 -12.04
C VAL A 126 26.31 3.50 -12.87
N ASP A 127 26.55 2.37 -13.53
CA ASP A 127 25.51 1.59 -14.22
C ASP A 127 25.01 0.41 -13.38
N ASN A 128 25.90 -0.17 -12.58
CA ASN A 128 25.62 -1.28 -11.69
C ASN A 128 26.37 -1.10 -10.36
N ILE A 129 25.76 -1.51 -9.28
CA ILE A 129 26.36 -1.60 -7.95
C ILE A 129 25.91 -2.92 -7.30
N THR A 130 26.81 -3.59 -6.59
CA THR A 130 26.44 -4.78 -5.83
C THR A 130 25.79 -4.40 -4.50
N VAL A 131 25.06 -5.33 -3.87
CA VAL A 131 24.50 -5.12 -2.52
C VAL A 131 25.59 -4.80 -1.50
N ASP A 132 26.77 -5.45 -1.61
CA ASP A 132 27.88 -5.20 -0.68
C ASP A 132 28.52 -3.82 -0.92
N GLU A 133 28.71 -3.39 -2.18
CA GLU A 133 29.16 -2.03 -2.51
C GLU A 133 28.14 -0.98 -2.05
N LEU A 134 26.84 -1.26 -2.22
CA LEU A 134 25.77 -0.38 -1.74
C LEU A 134 25.81 -0.25 -0.21
N ARG A 135 26.01 -1.36 0.51
CA ARG A 135 26.21 -1.37 1.96
C ARG A 135 27.45 -0.56 2.37
N LEU A 136 28.58 -0.77 1.70
CA LEU A 136 29.81 -0.03 1.97
C LEU A 136 29.64 1.47 1.76
N LEU A 137 28.94 1.86 0.68
CA LEU A 137 28.70 3.25 0.33
C LEU A 137 27.82 3.95 1.36
N TRP A 138 26.73 3.29 1.80
CA TRP A 138 25.72 3.90 2.67
C TRP A 138 25.95 3.71 4.17
N SER A 139 26.90 2.85 4.59
CA SER A 139 27.22 2.63 6.01
C SER A 139 28.13 3.73 6.55
N GLU A 140 27.83 4.18 7.77
CA GLU A 140 28.66 5.13 8.52
C GLU A 140 30.00 4.48 8.95
N ASP A 141 31.11 5.10 8.60
CA ASP A 141 32.45 4.66 8.98
C ASP A 141 33.34 5.83 9.44
N GLY A 142 32.72 7.00 9.68
CA GLY A 142 33.43 8.23 10.11
C GLY A 142 34.03 9.04 8.96
N ASN A 143 34.02 8.53 7.72
CA ASN A 143 34.66 9.17 6.57
C ASN A 143 33.63 9.79 5.62
N GLU A 144 34.05 10.79 4.86
CA GLU A 144 33.28 11.27 3.71
C GLU A 144 33.33 10.22 2.59
N LYS A 145 32.17 9.92 2.04
CA LYS A 145 32.05 8.95 0.95
C LYS A 145 32.31 9.61 -0.40
N ARG A 146 33.16 8.96 -1.21
CA ARG A 146 33.49 9.36 -2.57
C ARG A 146 33.23 8.21 -3.52
N TRP A 147 32.82 8.50 -4.74
CA TRP A 147 32.54 7.50 -5.75
C TRP A 147 33.74 6.56 -6.01
N SER A 148 34.94 7.13 -6.05
CA SER A 148 36.21 6.38 -6.29
C SER A 148 36.58 5.40 -5.15
N GLN A 149 35.93 5.47 -3.98
CA GLN A 149 36.13 4.48 -2.89
C GLN A 149 35.41 3.16 -3.18
N ILE A 150 34.37 3.19 -4.01
CA ILE A 150 33.64 2.00 -4.44
C ILE A 150 34.30 1.40 -5.67
N ASN A 151 34.60 2.23 -6.68
CA ASN A 151 35.32 1.82 -7.87
C ASN A 151 36.34 2.89 -8.24
N SER A 152 37.62 2.53 -8.31
CA SER A 152 38.72 3.46 -8.57
C SER A 152 38.64 4.17 -9.94
N SER A 153 37.86 3.62 -10.89
CA SER A 153 37.58 4.25 -12.18
C SER A 153 36.49 5.35 -12.11
N TRP A 154 35.76 5.44 -11.02
CA TRP A 154 34.72 6.45 -10.82
C TRP A 154 35.31 7.78 -10.34
N PRO A 155 34.58 8.89 -10.47
CA PRO A 155 35.05 10.21 -10.05
C PRO A 155 35.45 10.27 -8.57
N ARG A 156 36.39 11.18 -8.24
CA ARG A 156 36.82 11.40 -6.86
C ARG A 156 35.90 12.35 -6.08
N GLU A 157 34.80 12.79 -6.69
CA GLU A 157 33.82 13.67 -6.08
C GLU A 157 33.09 13.00 -4.91
N GLN A 158 32.67 13.85 -3.98
CA GLN A 158 31.89 13.44 -2.82
C GLN A 158 30.50 13.00 -3.24
N VAL A 159 30.02 11.89 -2.69
CA VAL A 159 28.65 11.42 -2.87
C VAL A 159 27.68 12.27 -2.05
N LYS A 160 26.53 12.63 -2.63
CA LYS A 160 25.42 13.31 -1.97
C LYS A 160 24.27 12.33 -1.77
N PHE A 161 23.91 12.12 -0.52
CA PHE A 161 22.93 11.11 -0.13
C PHE A 161 21.58 11.74 0.15
N TYR A 162 20.53 11.17 -0.44
CA TYR A 162 19.13 11.51 -0.18
C TYR A 162 18.37 10.23 0.13
N ALA A 163 17.50 10.25 1.15
CA ALA A 163 16.74 9.07 1.56
C ALA A 163 15.41 9.46 2.20
N PRO A 164 14.43 8.54 2.18
CA PRO A 164 13.23 8.68 2.98
C PRO A 164 13.54 8.90 4.47
N GLY A 165 12.63 9.56 5.17
CA GLY A 165 12.76 9.80 6.60
C GLY A 165 12.70 8.51 7.43
N VAL A 166 13.07 8.61 8.70
CA VAL A 166 13.20 7.45 9.60
C VAL A 166 11.87 6.74 9.90
N ASP A 167 10.75 7.42 9.70
CA ASP A 167 9.42 6.83 9.89
C ASP A 167 8.91 6.11 8.63
N SER A 168 9.64 6.24 7.51
CA SER A 168 9.33 5.59 6.25
C SER A 168 9.60 4.08 6.29
N GLY A 169 8.62 3.28 5.87
CA GLY A 169 8.83 1.84 5.66
C GLY A 169 9.86 1.53 4.57
N THR A 170 10.16 2.46 3.67
CA THR A 170 11.24 2.33 2.68
C THR A 170 12.61 2.48 3.33
N TYR A 171 12.75 3.43 4.26
CA TYR A 171 13.95 3.57 5.10
C TYR A 171 14.19 2.30 5.94
N ASP A 172 13.18 1.83 6.68
CA ASP A 172 13.25 0.60 7.47
C ASP A 172 13.68 -0.60 6.63
N TYR A 173 13.13 -0.72 5.41
CA TYR A 173 13.47 -1.83 4.53
C TYR A 173 14.93 -1.77 4.07
N PHE A 174 15.40 -0.59 3.63
CA PHE A 174 16.81 -0.38 3.25
C PHE A 174 17.75 -0.65 4.43
N GLN A 175 17.40 -0.16 5.62
CA GLN A 175 18.14 -0.39 6.85
C GLN A 175 18.32 -1.89 7.16
N ASN A 176 17.26 -2.69 6.96
CA ASN A 176 17.28 -4.12 7.25
C ASN A 176 18.02 -4.93 6.17
N VAL A 177 17.70 -4.70 4.88
CA VAL A 177 18.19 -5.60 3.81
C VAL A 177 19.54 -5.17 3.25
N ILE A 178 19.87 -3.88 3.26
CA ILE A 178 21.14 -3.37 2.76
C ILE A 178 22.11 -3.10 3.90
N LEU A 179 21.74 -2.26 4.87
CA LEU A 179 22.66 -1.85 5.93
C LEU A 179 22.81 -2.93 7.02
N GLN A 180 21.91 -3.92 7.10
CA GLN A 180 21.94 -4.98 8.13
C GLN A 180 22.03 -4.38 9.54
N ASN A 181 21.25 -3.33 9.79
CA ASN A 181 21.22 -2.51 11.02
C ASN A 181 22.49 -1.69 11.32
N ASN A 182 23.45 -1.59 10.38
CA ASN A 182 24.51 -0.61 10.49
C ASN A 182 23.94 0.82 10.39
N ARG A 183 24.61 1.79 10.99
CA ARG A 183 24.17 3.18 10.89
C ARG A 183 24.33 3.70 9.47
N ILE A 184 23.34 4.44 8.99
CA ILE A 184 23.44 5.18 7.73
C ILE A 184 24.45 6.32 7.83
N VAL A 185 25.07 6.72 6.73
CA VAL A 185 26.01 7.85 6.67
C VAL A 185 25.43 9.11 7.33
N LYS A 186 26.28 9.85 8.09
CA LYS A 186 25.84 11.06 8.82
C LYS A 186 25.34 12.18 7.92
N LYS A 187 25.97 12.38 6.76
CA LYS A 187 25.63 13.44 5.80
C LYS A 187 24.60 12.96 4.80
N VAL A 188 23.45 12.49 5.26
CA VAL A 188 22.29 12.13 4.44
C VAL A 188 21.19 13.16 4.61
N SER A 189 20.60 13.62 3.51
CA SER A 189 19.38 14.44 3.52
C SER A 189 18.16 13.54 3.59
N LEU A 190 17.46 13.57 4.73
CA LEU A 190 16.25 12.79 4.96
C LEU A 190 15.01 13.63 4.70
N SER A 191 13.99 13.05 4.09
CA SER A 191 12.67 13.68 3.90
C SER A 191 11.56 12.63 3.94
N GLU A 192 10.45 12.95 4.58
CA GLU A 192 9.22 12.15 4.49
C GLU A 192 8.48 12.37 3.15
N ASP A 193 8.85 13.41 2.40
CA ASP A 193 8.35 13.69 1.06
C ASP A 193 9.33 13.19 0.00
N ASP A 194 8.97 12.10 -0.70
CA ASP A 194 9.77 11.53 -1.78
C ASP A 194 10.02 12.50 -2.95
N GLN A 195 9.15 13.51 -3.15
CA GLN A 195 9.37 14.54 -4.18
C GLN A 195 10.57 15.41 -3.84
N VAL A 196 10.81 15.71 -2.57
CA VAL A 196 12.00 16.45 -2.10
C VAL A 196 13.26 15.62 -2.37
N ILE A 197 13.23 14.33 -2.12
CA ILE A 197 14.33 13.39 -2.42
C ILE A 197 14.66 13.42 -3.91
N MET A 198 13.62 13.28 -4.75
CA MET A 198 13.79 13.27 -6.20
C MET A 198 14.34 14.59 -6.72
N GLN A 199 13.91 15.75 -6.18
CA GLN A 199 14.48 17.06 -6.51
C GLN A 199 15.97 17.15 -6.14
N GLY A 200 16.36 16.62 -4.97
CA GLY A 200 17.77 16.54 -4.57
C GLY A 200 18.62 15.77 -5.58
N VAL A 201 18.13 14.62 -6.03
CA VAL A 201 18.82 13.80 -7.06
C VAL A 201 18.89 14.51 -8.40
N MET A 202 17.82 15.19 -8.83
CA MET A 202 17.78 15.90 -10.11
C MET A 202 18.80 17.07 -10.18
N ASN A 203 19.07 17.71 -9.04
CA ASN A 203 19.87 18.93 -8.99
C ASN A 203 21.37 18.72 -8.75
N ASP A 204 21.82 17.50 -8.40
CA ASP A 204 23.25 17.21 -8.16
C ASP A 204 23.68 15.94 -8.88
N LYS A 205 24.65 16.05 -9.79
CA LYS A 205 25.19 14.92 -10.55
C LYS A 205 25.85 13.85 -9.67
N ASN A 206 26.26 14.22 -8.46
CA ASN A 206 26.88 13.31 -7.48
C ASN A 206 25.86 12.73 -6.50
N ALA A 207 24.57 12.99 -6.71
CA ALA A 207 23.52 12.49 -5.85
C ALA A 207 23.20 11.02 -6.13
N ILE A 208 22.91 10.31 -5.03
CA ILE A 208 22.31 8.98 -5.00
C ILE A 208 21.16 8.96 -3.99
N ALA A 209 20.10 8.26 -4.32
CA ALA A 209 19.00 8.04 -3.39
C ALA A 209 18.44 6.62 -3.51
N PHE A 210 17.66 6.22 -2.53
CA PHE A 210 16.75 5.08 -2.66
C PHE A 210 15.32 5.54 -2.43
N VAL A 211 14.42 5.10 -3.29
CA VAL A 211 12.98 5.45 -3.28
C VAL A 211 12.13 4.25 -3.68
N GLY A 212 10.83 4.32 -3.46
CA GLY A 212 9.88 3.33 -4.00
C GLY A 212 9.84 3.36 -5.53
N TYR A 213 9.58 2.20 -6.15
CA TYR A 213 9.51 2.05 -7.61
C TYR A 213 8.49 3.00 -8.26
N ALA A 214 7.35 3.25 -7.58
CA ALA A 214 6.34 4.18 -8.05
C ALA A 214 6.91 5.61 -8.26
N TYR A 215 7.64 6.11 -7.27
CA TYR A 215 8.27 7.45 -7.35
C TYR A 215 9.34 7.52 -8.42
N TYR A 216 10.14 6.47 -8.58
CA TYR A 216 11.07 6.38 -9.71
C TYR A 216 10.32 6.43 -11.05
N MET A 217 9.26 5.64 -11.21
CA MET A 217 8.49 5.60 -12.47
C MET A 217 7.85 6.93 -12.82
N ALA A 218 7.36 7.68 -11.83
CA ALA A 218 6.82 9.03 -12.02
C ALA A 218 7.88 10.07 -12.45
N ASN A 219 9.17 9.80 -12.22
CA ASN A 219 10.28 10.69 -12.51
C ASN A 219 11.38 10.07 -13.39
N ARG A 220 11.11 8.96 -14.07
CA ARG A 220 12.08 8.19 -14.88
C ARG A 220 12.72 8.95 -16.03
N ASP A 221 12.07 10.03 -16.47
CA ASP A 221 12.59 10.96 -17.47
C ASP A 221 13.60 11.97 -16.91
N LYS A 222 13.64 12.14 -15.59
CA LYS A 222 14.47 13.14 -14.87
C LYS A 222 15.64 12.52 -14.11
N VAL A 223 15.51 11.29 -13.65
CA VAL A 223 16.54 10.53 -12.94
C VAL A 223 16.82 9.19 -13.62
N ARG A 224 17.84 8.48 -13.19
CA ARG A 224 18.21 7.18 -13.72
C ARG A 224 18.26 6.14 -12.60
N ALA A 225 17.54 5.03 -12.78
CA ALA A 225 17.76 3.85 -11.94
C ALA A 225 19.07 3.16 -12.34
N ILE A 226 19.76 2.59 -11.35
CA ILE A 226 20.94 1.76 -11.58
C ILE A 226 20.59 0.29 -11.31
N LYS A 227 21.36 -0.62 -11.91
CA LYS A 227 21.27 -2.05 -11.59
C LYS A 227 21.81 -2.32 -10.20
N VAL A 228 21.19 -3.27 -9.50
CA VAL A 228 21.74 -3.83 -8.27
C VAL A 228 21.96 -5.32 -8.52
N ASP A 229 23.19 -5.80 -8.31
CA ASP A 229 23.62 -7.17 -8.67
C ASP A 229 23.26 -7.54 -10.12
N GLY A 230 23.43 -6.60 -11.05
CA GLY A 230 23.15 -6.78 -12.47
C GLY A 230 21.67 -6.68 -12.87
N VAL A 231 20.75 -6.49 -11.93
CA VAL A 231 19.29 -6.47 -12.18
C VAL A 231 18.73 -5.04 -12.07
N LEU A 232 18.02 -4.58 -13.11
CA LEU A 232 17.26 -3.33 -13.05
C LEU A 232 15.90 -3.54 -12.36
N PRO A 233 15.40 -2.53 -11.60
CA PRO A 233 14.04 -2.51 -11.15
C PRO A 233 13.08 -2.29 -12.35
N THR A 234 12.40 -3.34 -12.74
CA THR A 234 11.33 -3.32 -13.73
C THR A 234 10.11 -4.03 -13.15
N LYS A 235 8.93 -3.80 -13.74
CA LYS A 235 7.73 -4.53 -13.36
C LYS A 235 7.98 -6.04 -13.29
N ASP A 236 8.58 -6.60 -14.33
CA ASP A 236 8.84 -8.05 -14.44
C ASP A 236 9.85 -8.55 -13.40
N THR A 237 10.94 -7.81 -13.16
CA THR A 237 11.98 -8.23 -12.19
C THR A 237 11.49 -8.11 -10.75
N ILE A 238 10.62 -7.15 -10.44
CA ILE A 238 9.98 -6.98 -9.14
C ILE A 238 8.94 -8.10 -8.93
N GLN A 239 8.02 -8.31 -9.87
CA GLN A 239 6.95 -9.31 -9.77
C GLN A 239 7.50 -10.74 -9.71
N SER A 240 8.52 -11.06 -10.50
CA SER A 240 9.17 -12.37 -10.49
C SER A 240 10.11 -12.60 -9.31
N GLY A 241 10.35 -11.59 -8.47
CA GLY A 241 11.31 -11.63 -7.38
C GLY A 241 12.77 -11.76 -7.83
N LYS A 242 13.10 -11.44 -9.09
CA LYS A 242 14.49 -11.39 -9.59
C LYS A 242 15.25 -10.20 -9.02
N TYR A 243 14.57 -9.08 -8.73
CA TYR A 243 15.16 -7.88 -8.14
C TYR A 243 15.33 -8.03 -6.63
N LYS A 244 16.10 -9.03 -6.20
CA LYS A 244 16.41 -9.28 -4.78
C LYS A 244 17.70 -8.58 -4.37
N PRO A 245 17.80 -8.14 -3.09
CA PRO A 245 16.78 -8.16 -2.02
C PRO A 245 15.84 -6.96 -2.03
N LEU A 246 15.79 -6.17 -3.09
CA LEU A 246 15.15 -4.86 -3.16
C LEU A 246 13.69 -4.87 -3.66
N SER A 247 13.07 -6.04 -3.83
CA SER A 247 11.63 -6.17 -4.08
C SER A 247 10.91 -6.74 -2.85
N ARG A 248 9.71 -6.21 -2.57
CA ARG A 248 8.92 -6.58 -1.39
C ARG A 248 7.43 -6.60 -1.67
N SER A 249 6.69 -7.40 -0.89
CA SER A 249 5.24 -7.33 -0.82
C SER A 249 4.79 -6.19 0.08
N LEU A 250 3.68 -5.56 -0.29
CA LEU A 250 2.95 -4.57 0.49
C LEU A 250 1.67 -5.21 1.01
N PHE A 251 1.27 -4.85 2.23
CA PHE A 251 0.20 -5.53 2.95
C PHE A 251 -0.82 -4.55 3.53
N ALA A 252 -2.07 -5.03 3.64
CA ALA A 252 -3.08 -4.53 4.55
C ALA A 252 -3.36 -5.61 5.61
N TYR A 253 -2.96 -5.39 6.85
CA TYR A 253 -3.29 -6.25 7.98
C TYR A 253 -4.67 -5.84 8.51
N VAL A 254 -5.62 -6.73 8.45
CA VAL A 254 -7.00 -6.44 8.85
C VAL A 254 -7.35 -7.16 10.13
N ASN A 255 -8.01 -6.47 11.07
CA ASN A 255 -8.50 -7.06 12.30
C ASN A 255 -9.70 -7.96 11.99
N ASP A 256 -9.58 -9.27 12.29
CA ASP A 256 -10.63 -10.26 12.00
C ASP A 256 -11.94 -9.98 12.74
N ALA A 257 -11.86 -9.42 13.95
CA ALA A 257 -13.06 -9.01 14.69
C ALA A 257 -13.75 -7.82 14.01
N SER A 258 -13.00 -6.92 13.37
CA SER A 258 -13.58 -5.83 12.57
C SER A 258 -14.29 -6.37 11.33
N ILE A 259 -13.74 -7.39 10.65
CA ILE A 259 -14.40 -8.05 9.51
C ILE A 259 -15.71 -8.70 9.97
N ARG A 260 -15.73 -9.42 11.09
CA ARG A 260 -16.92 -10.14 11.58
C ARG A 260 -18.01 -9.21 12.12
N ASN A 261 -17.62 -8.13 12.79
CA ASN A 261 -18.56 -7.31 13.56
C ASN A 261 -18.92 -5.97 12.89
N LYS A 262 -18.22 -5.56 11.83
CA LYS A 262 -18.44 -4.29 11.13
C LYS A 262 -18.64 -4.54 9.64
N MET A 263 -19.89 -4.52 9.18
CA MET A 263 -20.23 -4.77 7.77
C MET A 263 -19.48 -3.82 6.80
N ASN A 264 -19.35 -2.54 7.17
CA ASN A 264 -18.61 -1.56 6.39
C ASN A 264 -17.12 -1.91 6.23
N VAL A 265 -16.48 -2.49 7.26
CA VAL A 265 -15.09 -2.96 7.16
C VAL A 265 -15.01 -4.19 6.24
N ALA A 266 -15.91 -5.16 6.41
CA ALA A 266 -15.96 -6.35 5.57
C ALA A 266 -16.18 -6.01 4.08
N ASN A 267 -17.08 -5.08 3.79
CA ASN A 267 -17.37 -4.62 2.43
C ASN A 267 -16.20 -3.83 1.83
N TYR A 268 -15.58 -2.96 2.61
CA TYR A 268 -14.39 -2.22 2.17
C TYR A 268 -13.21 -3.14 1.84
N VAL A 269 -12.93 -4.15 2.69
CA VAL A 269 -11.85 -5.13 2.46
C VAL A 269 -12.14 -5.97 1.21
N GLU A 270 -13.39 -6.38 0.99
CA GLU A 270 -13.78 -7.11 -0.22
C GLU A 270 -13.56 -6.26 -1.47
N PHE A 271 -14.04 -5.01 -1.47
CA PHE A 271 -13.83 -4.06 -2.55
C PHE A 271 -12.33 -3.82 -2.79
N MET A 272 -11.55 -3.62 -1.73
CA MET A 272 -10.10 -3.45 -1.82
C MET A 272 -9.48 -4.64 -2.57
N ILE A 273 -9.72 -5.88 -2.16
CA ILE A 273 -9.11 -7.06 -2.80
C ILE A 273 -9.52 -7.17 -4.27
N GLN A 274 -10.75 -6.81 -4.61
CA GLN A 274 -11.27 -6.87 -5.99
C GLN A 274 -10.64 -5.82 -6.92
N HIS A 275 -10.30 -4.64 -6.40
CA HIS A 275 -9.90 -3.49 -7.21
C HIS A 275 -8.44 -3.08 -7.04
N VAL A 276 -7.80 -3.42 -5.92
CA VAL A 276 -6.46 -2.94 -5.56
C VAL A 276 -5.39 -3.24 -6.59
N GLY A 277 -5.51 -4.36 -7.33
CA GLY A 277 -4.52 -4.70 -8.35
C GLY A 277 -4.43 -3.68 -9.47
N ASN A 278 -5.55 -3.22 -10.00
CA ASN A 278 -5.58 -2.21 -11.06
C ASN A 278 -5.22 -0.83 -10.50
N LEU A 279 -5.79 -0.46 -9.35
CA LEU A 279 -5.52 0.82 -8.71
C LEU A 279 -4.05 0.96 -8.31
N ALA A 280 -3.41 -0.11 -7.84
CA ALA A 280 -1.97 -0.11 -7.57
C ALA A 280 -1.14 0.16 -8.85
N GLU A 281 -1.53 -0.41 -9.99
CA GLU A 281 -0.84 -0.12 -11.27
C GLU A 281 -1.02 1.34 -11.72
N GLU A 282 -2.21 1.91 -11.53
CA GLU A 282 -2.49 3.32 -11.85
C GLU A 282 -1.60 4.29 -11.06
N VAL A 283 -1.30 3.96 -9.80
CA VAL A 283 -0.41 4.76 -8.95
C VAL A 283 1.06 4.29 -8.99
N GLY A 284 1.43 3.42 -9.96
CA GLY A 284 2.81 3.10 -10.32
C GLY A 284 3.43 1.90 -9.60
N TYR A 285 2.66 1.15 -8.83
CA TYR A 285 3.11 -0.10 -8.20
C TYR A 285 2.93 -1.31 -9.13
N VAL A 286 3.37 -2.48 -8.68
CA VAL A 286 3.27 -3.73 -9.43
C VAL A 286 2.19 -4.60 -8.80
N LYS A 287 1.14 -4.91 -9.58
CA LYS A 287 0.06 -5.78 -9.09
C LYS A 287 0.51 -7.21 -8.87
N LEU A 288 -0.21 -7.93 -8.01
CA LEU A 288 -0.05 -9.36 -7.81
C LEU A 288 -0.62 -10.15 -9.02
N PRO A 289 -0.22 -11.43 -9.19
CA PRO A 289 -0.96 -12.36 -10.05
C PRO A 289 -2.43 -12.46 -9.61
N LYS A 290 -3.35 -12.61 -10.58
CA LYS A 290 -4.79 -12.64 -10.33
C LYS A 290 -5.21 -13.76 -9.35
N GLU A 291 -4.50 -14.87 -9.40
CA GLU A 291 -4.73 -16.03 -8.53
C GLU A 291 -4.58 -15.69 -7.04
N LYS A 292 -3.62 -14.81 -6.70
CA LYS A 292 -3.41 -14.34 -5.31
C LYS A 292 -4.61 -13.53 -4.80
N TYR A 293 -5.16 -12.62 -5.61
CA TYR A 293 -6.37 -11.88 -5.21
C TYR A 293 -7.58 -12.80 -5.03
N ASN A 294 -7.74 -13.81 -5.92
CA ASN A 294 -8.81 -14.80 -5.81
C ASN A 294 -8.68 -15.67 -4.54
N GLU A 295 -7.45 -16.02 -4.13
CA GLU A 295 -7.18 -16.73 -2.90
C GLU A 295 -7.56 -15.87 -1.68
N GLN A 296 -7.18 -14.60 -1.69
CA GLN A 296 -7.50 -13.66 -0.62
C GLN A 296 -9.00 -13.42 -0.46
N LEU A 297 -9.79 -13.40 -1.55
CA LEU A 297 -11.25 -13.35 -1.47
C LEU A 297 -11.85 -14.60 -0.81
N ARG A 298 -11.26 -15.79 -1.04
CA ARG A 298 -11.66 -17.01 -0.32
C ARG A 298 -11.35 -16.91 1.16
N MET A 299 -10.13 -16.47 1.52
CA MET A 299 -9.75 -16.23 2.92
C MET A 299 -10.73 -15.27 3.61
N LEU A 300 -11.06 -14.15 2.96
CA LEU A 300 -12.04 -13.20 3.50
C LEU A 300 -13.41 -13.84 3.76
N THR A 301 -13.87 -14.70 2.84
CA THR A 301 -15.15 -15.42 2.99
C THR A 301 -15.14 -16.37 4.20
N GLU A 302 -13.99 -16.98 4.51
CA GLU A 302 -13.83 -17.85 5.69
C GLU A 302 -13.86 -17.04 7.00
N ILE A 303 -13.25 -15.85 7.00
CA ILE A 303 -13.25 -14.98 8.20
C ILE A 303 -14.65 -14.44 8.51
N LYS A 304 -15.45 -14.16 7.48
CA LYS A 304 -16.84 -13.67 7.62
C LYS A 304 -17.79 -14.70 8.25
N ARG A 305 -17.45 -15.98 8.30
CA ARG A 305 -18.21 -17.07 8.92
C ARG A 305 -17.99 -17.14 10.43
#